data_846a3d80ecbae1e011af2e483846c7df
#
_entry.id   846a3d80ecbae1e011af2e483846c7df
#
_cell.length_a   1.000
_cell.length_b   1.000
_cell.length_c   1.000
_cell.angle_alpha   90.00
_cell.angle_beta   90.00
_cell.angle_gamma   90.00
#
_symmetry.space_group_name_H-M   'P 1'
#
loop_
_entity.id
_entity.type
_entity.pdbx_description
1 polymer ?
#
loop_
_entity_poly.entity_id
_entity_poly.type
_entity_poly.pdbx_seq_one_letter_code
_entity_poly.pdbx_strand_id
1 'polypeptide(L)'
;MFLGNLTEEQRLSKAVVKIMDKAPYLSAVLMVGKREITDDPRTRTAYTNGRDEFYSRAFVSSLNDAELRFLVIHEVYHKLYKHLTTWKYLWDKDADRTNQAADHVINIKIVDEFGKEGFATMTGVLENGCYDRKFVGMNTQEVFKLLPPSDLGGGGGHGGNGGGGVSQSTNEKGQQPFDEHDWEAAQDMPEEDKRELERDIDEAVRQGSTIAGKLGSGGDRDLEDLLKTKVDWRQALREFVQNTCVGKDLTD
;
A
#
# COMPACT_ATOMS: atom_id res chain seq x y z
N MET A 1 -3.76 0.96 -40.99
CA MET A 1 -3.77 1.68 -39.71
C MET A 1 -2.83 0.91 -38.78
N PHE A 2 -1.57 1.32 -38.62
CA PHE A 2 -0.63 0.67 -37.73
C PHE A 2 -1.05 0.98 -36.32
N LEU A 3 -1.66 0.03 -35.62
CA LEU A 3 -1.77 0.04 -34.18
C LEU A 3 -0.38 -0.27 -33.63
N GLY A 4 0.44 0.78 -33.47
CA GLY A 4 1.69 0.66 -32.75
C GLY A 4 1.41 0.14 -31.33
N ASN A 5 2.33 -0.64 -30.76
CA ASN A 5 2.23 -1.05 -29.38
C ASN A 5 2.14 0.21 -28.49
N LEU A 6 1.24 0.17 -27.48
CA LEU A 6 1.11 1.25 -26.51
C LEU A 6 2.44 1.39 -25.73
N THR A 7 2.82 2.63 -25.41
CA THR A 7 3.92 2.88 -24.47
C THR A 7 3.51 2.49 -23.04
N GLU A 8 4.47 2.34 -22.14
CA GLU A 8 4.19 2.00 -20.74
C GLU A 8 3.32 3.05 -20.06
N GLU A 9 3.48 4.34 -20.37
CA GLU A 9 2.63 5.43 -19.89
C GLU A 9 1.19 5.30 -20.41
N GLN A 10 1.03 4.92 -21.67
CA GLN A 10 -0.29 4.69 -22.26
C GLN A 10 -0.95 3.42 -21.67
N ARG A 11 -0.17 2.38 -21.43
CA ARG A 11 -0.65 1.15 -20.77
C ARG A 11 -1.09 1.45 -19.33
N LEU A 12 -0.29 2.21 -18.57
CA LEU A 12 -0.62 2.63 -17.22
C LEU A 12 -1.91 3.47 -17.21
N SER A 13 -2.03 4.44 -18.10
CA SER A 13 -3.24 5.26 -18.24
C SER A 13 -4.47 4.42 -18.59
N LYS A 14 -4.32 3.45 -19.49
CA LYS A 14 -5.38 2.50 -19.84
C LYS A 14 -5.81 1.66 -18.64
N ALA A 15 -4.85 1.17 -17.83
CA ALA A 15 -5.13 0.41 -16.63
C ALA A 15 -5.94 1.25 -15.64
N VAL A 16 -5.54 2.49 -15.37
CA VAL A 16 -6.26 3.44 -14.49
C VAL A 16 -7.71 3.64 -14.95
N VAL A 17 -7.92 3.96 -16.24
CA VAL A 17 -9.27 4.15 -16.78
C VAL A 17 -10.15 2.90 -16.61
N LYS A 18 -9.56 1.71 -16.85
CA LYS A 18 -10.28 0.44 -16.66
C LYS A 18 -10.61 0.16 -15.19
N ILE A 19 -9.73 0.53 -14.27
CA ILE A 19 -10.00 0.41 -12.83
C ILE A 19 -11.11 1.36 -12.40
N MET A 20 -11.09 2.61 -12.86
CA MET A 20 -12.17 3.58 -12.57
C MET A 20 -13.54 3.12 -13.09
N ASP A 21 -13.58 2.46 -14.24
CA ASP A 21 -14.80 1.89 -14.82
C ASP A 21 -15.31 0.68 -14.01
N LYS A 22 -14.40 -0.22 -13.60
CA LYS A 22 -14.72 -1.44 -12.85
C LYS A 22 -15.02 -1.19 -11.37
N ALA A 23 -14.27 -0.27 -10.76
CA ALA A 23 -14.33 0.06 -9.34
C ALA A 23 -14.45 1.58 -9.14
N PRO A 24 -15.63 2.19 -9.44
CA PRO A 24 -15.84 3.63 -9.37
C PRO A 24 -15.50 4.24 -8.00
N TYR A 25 -15.61 3.45 -6.93
CA TYR A 25 -15.27 3.86 -5.58
C TYR A 25 -13.77 4.18 -5.39
N LEU A 26 -12.88 3.60 -6.21
CA LEU A 26 -11.45 3.90 -6.21
C LEU A 26 -11.11 5.17 -7.02
N SER A 27 -12.03 5.69 -7.84
CA SER A 27 -11.76 6.75 -8.81
C SER A 27 -11.11 7.98 -8.18
N ALA A 28 -11.62 8.44 -7.05
CA ALA A 28 -11.08 9.63 -6.39
C ALA A 28 -9.72 9.36 -5.73
N VAL A 29 -9.51 8.18 -5.11
CA VAL A 29 -8.22 7.80 -4.54
C VAL A 29 -7.16 7.63 -5.63
N LEU A 30 -7.54 7.07 -6.78
CA LEU A 30 -6.71 7.03 -7.98
C LEU A 30 -6.24 8.42 -8.43
N MET A 31 -6.97 9.48 -8.16
CA MET A 31 -6.60 10.86 -8.55
C MET A 31 -5.74 11.58 -7.49
N VAL A 32 -5.50 10.97 -6.33
CA VAL A 32 -4.59 11.52 -5.34
C VAL A 32 -3.13 11.31 -5.77
N GLY A 33 -2.37 12.39 -5.84
CA GLY A 33 -0.97 12.36 -6.24
C GLY A 33 -0.73 12.17 -7.73
N LYS A 34 0.51 11.90 -8.08
CA LYS A 34 0.98 11.68 -9.46
C LYS A 34 1.28 10.20 -9.68
N ARG A 35 1.27 9.78 -10.94
CA ARG A 35 1.79 8.49 -11.40
C ARG A 35 2.88 8.73 -12.41
N GLU A 36 4.00 8.09 -12.20
CA GLU A 36 5.17 8.27 -13.04
C GLU A 36 5.77 6.93 -13.42
N ILE A 37 6.07 6.77 -14.71
CA ILE A 37 6.95 5.70 -15.20
C ILE A 37 8.38 6.21 -15.07
N THR A 38 9.21 5.46 -14.35
CA THR A 38 10.60 5.83 -14.12
C THR A 38 11.58 4.82 -14.71
N ASP A 39 12.72 5.33 -15.16
CA ASP A 39 13.87 4.54 -15.60
C ASP A 39 14.97 4.51 -14.51
N ASP A 40 14.67 4.98 -13.29
CA ASP A 40 15.62 4.91 -12.17
C ASP A 40 15.91 3.44 -11.82
N PRO A 41 17.16 2.98 -11.92
CA PRO A 41 17.53 1.60 -11.65
C PRO A 41 17.30 1.17 -10.20
N ARG A 42 17.06 2.12 -9.29
CA ARG A 42 16.69 1.86 -7.90
C ARG A 42 15.25 1.39 -7.78
N THR A 43 14.38 1.83 -8.70
CA THR A 43 12.98 1.36 -8.78
C THR A 43 12.94 0.09 -9.61
N ARG A 44 12.88 -1.07 -8.97
CA ARG A 44 12.87 -2.36 -9.69
C ARG A 44 11.46 -2.78 -10.08
N THR A 45 10.45 -2.39 -9.32
CA THR A 45 9.04 -2.77 -9.50
C THR A 45 8.13 -1.54 -9.52
N ALA A 46 7.38 -1.31 -8.46
CA ALA A 46 6.64 -0.08 -8.22
C ALA A 46 6.76 0.29 -6.74
N TYR A 47 6.45 1.52 -6.39
CA TYR A 47 6.30 1.95 -5.01
C TYR A 47 5.43 3.20 -4.91
N THR A 48 4.90 3.43 -3.71
CA THR A 48 4.26 4.69 -3.35
C THR A 48 4.95 5.33 -2.13
N ASN A 49 4.95 6.66 -2.10
CA ASN A 49 5.33 7.44 -0.92
C ASN A 49 4.10 7.85 -0.06
N GLY A 50 2.94 7.24 -0.33
CA GLY A 50 1.66 7.56 0.28
C GLY A 50 0.82 8.58 -0.51
N ARG A 51 1.44 9.41 -1.35
CA ARG A 51 0.78 10.37 -2.26
C ARG A 51 0.99 9.98 -3.72
N ASP A 52 2.24 9.92 -4.14
CA ASP A 52 2.66 9.66 -5.52
C ASP A 52 3.01 8.17 -5.71
N GLU A 53 2.86 7.69 -6.93
CA GLU A 53 3.16 6.32 -7.32
C GLU A 53 4.23 6.32 -8.43
N PHE A 54 5.21 5.45 -8.30
CA PHE A 54 6.32 5.30 -9.23
C PHE A 54 6.40 3.87 -9.74
N TYR A 55 6.55 3.70 -11.05
CA TYR A 55 6.50 2.40 -11.72
C TYR A 55 7.74 2.23 -12.59
N SER A 56 8.51 1.17 -12.38
CA SER A 56 9.63 0.81 -13.24
C SER A 56 9.15 0.52 -14.66
N ARG A 57 9.73 1.20 -15.67
CA ARG A 57 9.41 0.93 -17.07
C ARG A 57 9.64 -0.52 -17.43
N ALA A 58 10.78 -1.08 -17.05
CA ALA A 58 11.12 -2.46 -17.35
C ALA A 58 10.11 -3.45 -16.72
N PHE A 59 9.67 -3.17 -15.49
CA PHE A 59 8.69 -4.02 -14.81
C PHE A 59 7.31 -3.92 -15.49
N VAL A 60 6.82 -2.72 -15.77
CA VAL A 60 5.55 -2.50 -16.48
C VAL A 60 5.55 -3.17 -17.85
N SER A 61 6.68 -3.13 -18.57
CA SER A 61 6.83 -3.82 -19.87
C SER A 61 6.69 -5.34 -19.75
N SER A 62 7.07 -5.93 -18.62
CA SER A 62 7.00 -7.38 -18.40
C SER A 62 5.59 -7.87 -18.03
N LEU A 63 4.71 -6.99 -17.59
CA LEU A 63 3.37 -7.33 -17.13
C LEU A 63 2.36 -7.38 -18.28
N ASN A 64 1.42 -8.30 -18.22
CA ASN A 64 0.21 -8.22 -19.04
C ASN A 64 -0.80 -7.18 -18.47
N ASP A 65 -1.89 -6.92 -19.18
CA ASP A 65 -2.85 -5.89 -18.78
C ASP A 65 -3.56 -6.19 -17.44
N ALA A 66 -3.79 -7.47 -17.11
CA ALA A 66 -4.44 -7.85 -15.86
C ALA A 66 -3.48 -7.76 -14.66
N GLU A 67 -2.23 -8.14 -14.87
CA GLU A 67 -1.13 -7.97 -13.90
C GLU A 67 -0.85 -6.49 -13.64
N LEU A 68 -0.83 -5.65 -14.69
CA LEU A 68 -0.65 -4.21 -14.52
C LEU A 68 -1.81 -3.58 -13.73
N ARG A 69 -3.06 -4.01 -13.96
CA ARG A 69 -4.18 -3.55 -13.15
C ARG A 69 -4.05 -4.00 -11.68
N PHE A 70 -3.59 -5.23 -11.45
CA PHE A 70 -3.31 -5.71 -10.09
C PHE A 70 -2.31 -4.79 -9.39
N LEU A 71 -1.17 -4.52 -10.04
CA LEU A 71 -0.12 -3.65 -9.50
C LEU A 71 -0.65 -2.25 -9.18
N VAL A 72 -1.40 -1.62 -10.10
CA VAL A 72 -1.96 -0.28 -9.87
C VAL A 72 -2.95 -0.28 -8.70
N ILE A 73 -3.82 -1.27 -8.60
CA ILE A 73 -4.76 -1.38 -7.48
C ILE A 73 -3.99 -1.58 -6.18
N HIS A 74 -2.92 -2.35 -6.18
CA HIS A 74 -2.08 -2.60 -5.02
C HIS A 74 -1.51 -1.28 -4.45
N GLU A 75 -0.86 -0.46 -5.27
CA GLU A 75 -0.34 0.85 -4.85
C GLU A 75 -1.45 1.79 -4.33
N VAL A 76 -2.61 1.77 -4.99
CA VAL A 76 -3.78 2.56 -4.57
C VAL A 76 -4.31 2.09 -3.23
N TYR A 77 -4.30 0.79 -2.94
CA TYR A 77 -4.73 0.27 -1.64
C TYR A 77 -3.77 0.64 -0.51
N HIS A 78 -2.45 0.77 -0.77
CA HIS A 78 -1.53 1.32 0.23
C HIS A 78 -1.91 2.74 0.64
N LYS A 79 -2.32 3.59 -0.32
CA LYS A 79 -2.86 4.93 -0.04
C LYS A 79 -4.19 4.85 0.71
N LEU A 80 -5.13 4.03 0.21
CA LEU A 80 -6.47 3.87 0.77
C LEU A 80 -6.43 3.45 2.25
N TYR A 81 -5.57 2.49 2.59
CA TYR A 81 -5.38 1.99 3.95
C TYR A 81 -4.41 2.84 4.77
N LYS A 82 -3.86 3.90 4.18
CA LYS A 82 -2.91 4.83 4.85
C LYS A 82 -1.73 4.08 5.49
N HIS A 83 -1.20 3.08 4.78
CA HIS A 83 -0.17 2.22 5.34
C HIS A 83 1.08 3.00 5.77
N LEU A 84 1.46 4.04 5.03
CA LEU A 84 2.65 4.83 5.29
C LEU A 84 2.49 5.87 6.41
N THR A 85 1.26 6.14 6.87
CA THR A 85 1.01 7.11 7.94
C THR A 85 0.47 6.43 9.20
N THR A 86 -0.68 5.74 9.10
CA THR A 86 -1.34 5.13 10.25
C THR A 86 -0.53 4.01 10.91
N TRP A 87 0.22 3.23 10.11
CA TRP A 87 0.93 2.04 10.58
C TRP A 87 2.42 2.27 10.84
N LYS A 88 2.87 3.54 10.86
CA LYS A 88 4.26 3.91 11.13
C LYS A 88 4.85 3.25 12.38
N TYR A 89 4.08 3.14 13.45
CA TYR A 89 4.53 2.52 14.69
C TYR A 89 4.86 1.02 14.58
N LEU A 90 4.29 0.30 13.61
CA LEU A 90 4.68 -1.09 13.29
C LEU A 90 5.96 -1.09 12.48
N TRP A 91 6.08 -0.16 11.53
CA TRP A 91 7.28 0.04 10.76
C TRP A 91 8.50 0.31 11.63
N ASP A 92 8.37 1.19 12.63
CA ASP A 92 9.44 1.50 13.58
C ASP A 92 9.87 0.27 14.41
N LYS A 93 9.02 -0.74 14.55
CA LYS A 93 9.32 -2.00 15.21
C LYS A 93 10.02 -3.01 14.30
N ASP A 94 9.53 -3.17 13.09
CA ASP A 94 10.00 -4.16 12.12
C ASP A 94 9.45 -3.79 10.73
N ALA A 95 10.28 -3.12 9.94
CA ALA A 95 9.92 -2.57 8.65
C ALA A 95 9.47 -3.65 7.65
N ASP A 96 10.29 -4.69 7.49
CA ASP A 96 10.03 -5.77 6.53
C ASP A 96 8.76 -6.55 6.87
N ARG A 97 8.58 -6.84 8.14
CA ARG A 97 7.39 -7.52 8.66
C ARG A 97 6.13 -6.68 8.47
N THR A 98 6.24 -5.35 8.61
CA THR A 98 5.12 -4.43 8.39
C THR A 98 4.73 -4.40 6.93
N ASN A 99 5.70 -4.35 6.03
CA ASN A 99 5.48 -4.40 4.60
C ASN A 99 4.76 -5.69 4.21
N GLN A 100 5.31 -6.83 4.59
CA GLN A 100 4.69 -8.13 4.34
C GLN A 100 3.26 -8.23 4.88
N ALA A 101 2.99 -7.67 6.07
CA ALA A 101 1.66 -7.68 6.67
C ALA A 101 0.67 -6.82 5.85
N ALA A 102 1.10 -5.64 5.38
CA ALA A 102 0.30 -4.77 4.53
C ALA A 102 -0.02 -5.45 3.20
N ASP A 103 0.99 -6.06 2.56
CA ASP A 103 0.84 -6.75 1.27
C ASP A 103 -0.10 -7.95 1.35
N HIS A 104 -0.02 -8.76 2.40
CA HIS A 104 -0.97 -9.86 2.61
C HIS A 104 -2.41 -9.37 2.62
N VAL A 105 -2.70 -8.29 3.36
CA VAL A 105 -4.04 -7.71 3.45
C VAL A 105 -4.52 -7.22 2.09
N ILE A 106 -3.67 -6.46 1.39
CA ILE A 106 -3.99 -5.89 0.07
C ILE A 106 -4.18 -6.99 -0.97
N ASN A 107 -3.23 -7.91 -1.08
CA ASN A 107 -3.24 -8.93 -2.14
C ASN A 107 -4.45 -9.86 -2.00
N ILE A 108 -4.82 -10.24 -0.77
CA ILE A 108 -6.04 -11.01 -0.51
C ILE A 108 -7.27 -10.24 -0.97
N LYS A 109 -7.37 -8.95 -0.63
CA LYS A 109 -8.49 -8.10 -1.02
C LYS A 109 -8.61 -8.00 -2.53
N ILE A 110 -7.53 -7.75 -3.25
CA ILE A 110 -7.54 -7.64 -4.72
C ILE A 110 -7.95 -8.96 -5.37
N VAL A 111 -7.38 -10.07 -4.92
CA VAL A 111 -7.71 -11.40 -5.47
C VAL A 111 -9.19 -11.76 -5.23
N ASP A 112 -9.72 -11.47 -4.05
CA ASP A 112 -11.12 -11.78 -3.72
C ASP A 112 -12.10 -10.91 -4.51
N GLU A 113 -11.78 -9.64 -4.74
CA GLU A 113 -12.66 -8.69 -5.41
C GLU A 113 -12.55 -8.74 -6.94
N PHE A 114 -11.34 -8.80 -7.48
CA PHE A 114 -11.06 -8.64 -8.91
C PHE A 114 -10.55 -9.90 -9.61
N GLY A 115 -10.02 -10.86 -8.84
CA GLY A 115 -9.34 -12.03 -9.38
C GLY A 115 -10.28 -13.02 -10.07
N LYS A 116 -11.49 -13.20 -9.53
CA LYS A 116 -12.47 -14.20 -10.02
C LYS A 116 -12.89 -14.01 -11.48
N GLU A 117 -12.93 -12.76 -11.94
CA GLU A 117 -13.28 -12.40 -13.31
C GLU A 117 -12.04 -12.19 -14.21
N GLY A 118 -10.85 -12.40 -13.67
CA GLY A 118 -9.58 -12.15 -14.37
C GLY A 118 -9.34 -10.66 -14.67
N PHE A 119 -10.03 -9.76 -13.97
CA PHE A 119 -9.86 -8.33 -14.18
C PHE A 119 -8.49 -7.87 -13.69
N ALA A 120 -8.10 -8.25 -12.49
CA ALA A 120 -6.77 -8.03 -11.93
C ALA A 120 -6.25 -9.36 -11.37
N THR A 121 -5.09 -9.81 -11.80
CA THR A 121 -4.57 -11.14 -11.47
C THR A 121 -3.18 -11.06 -10.87
N MET A 122 -2.95 -11.85 -9.83
CA MET A 122 -1.65 -12.05 -9.21
C MET A 122 -0.97 -13.26 -9.86
N THR A 123 -0.51 -13.09 -11.10
CA THR A 123 0.10 -14.15 -11.93
C THR A 123 1.50 -13.76 -12.38
N GLY A 124 2.21 -14.68 -13.03
CA GLY A 124 3.54 -14.43 -13.54
C GLY A 124 4.52 -14.00 -12.46
N VAL A 125 5.16 -12.86 -12.67
CA VAL A 125 6.14 -12.31 -11.70
C VAL A 125 5.51 -11.90 -10.37
N LEU A 126 4.19 -11.64 -10.35
CA LEU A 126 3.47 -11.25 -9.14
C LEU A 126 3.11 -12.43 -8.22
N GLU A 127 3.18 -13.68 -8.69
CA GLU A 127 2.88 -14.88 -7.89
C GLU A 127 3.78 -15.02 -6.65
N ASN A 128 4.94 -14.37 -6.66
CA ASN A 128 5.89 -14.40 -5.56
C ASN A 128 5.54 -13.40 -4.43
N GLY A 129 4.51 -12.59 -4.59
CA GLY A 129 4.07 -11.64 -3.57
C GLY A 129 3.47 -12.31 -2.33
N CYS A 130 3.31 -11.51 -1.29
CA CYS A 130 2.72 -11.94 -0.03
C CYS A 130 1.24 -12.31 -0.22
N TYR A 131 0.92 -13.61 -0.14
CA TYR A 131 -0.46 -14.08 -0.26
C TYR A 131 -0.65 -15.38 0.53
N ASP A 132 -1.46 -15.32 1.60
CA ASP A 132 -1.85 -16.50 2.37
C ASP A 132 -3.28 -16.35 2.89
N ARG A 133 -4.15 -17.25 2.49
CA ARG A 133 -5.57 -17.25 2.86
C ARG A 133 -5.85 -17.34 4.36
N LYS A 134 -4.85 -17.75 5.18
CA LYS A 134 -5.00 -17.75 6.64
C LYS A 134 -5.23 -16.34 7.22
N PHE A 135 -4.88 -15.28 6.49
CA PHE A 135 -5.01 -13.90 6.91
C PHE A 135 -6.30 -13.20 6.44
N VAL A 136 -7.22 -13.94 5.80
CA VAL A 136 -8.50 -13.39 5.34
C VAL A 136 -9.27 -12.75 6.48
N GLY A 137 -9.72 -11.50 6.28
CA GLY A 137 -10.49 -10.72 7.27
C GLY A 137 -9.66 -10.09 8.38
N MET A 138 -8.34 -10.21 8.34
CA MET A 138 -7.44 -9.57 9.29
C MET A 138 -6.98 -8.19 8.78
N ASN A 139 -6.71 -7.29 9.71
CA ASN A 139 -6.03 -6.02 9.41
C ASN A 139 -4.50 -6.17 9.49
N THR A 140 -3.78 -5.13 9.05
CA THR A 140 -2.31 -5.13 9.00
C THR A 140 -1.67 -5.43 10.36
N GLN A 141 -2.21 -4.92 11.48
CA GLN A 141 -1.66 -5.19 12.81
C GLN A 141 -1.85 -6.65 13.25
N GLU A 142 -2.98 -7.24 12.90
CA GLU A 142 -3.27 -8.65 13.22
C GLU A 142 -2.35 -9.58 12.45
N VAL A 143 -2.17 -9.32 11.15
CA VAL A 143 -1.22 -10.06 10.32
C VAL A 143 0.21 -9.88 10.83
N PHE A 144 0.62 -8.64 11.14
CA PHE A 144 1.93 -8.34 11.72
C PHE A 144 2.22 -9.17 12.98
N LYS A 145 1.26 -9.34 13.87
CA LYS A 145 1.44 -10.14 15.09
C LYS A 145 1.66 -11.63 14.82
N LEU A 146 1.12 -12.13 13.71
CA LEU A 146 1.20 -13.56 13.34
C LEU A 146 2.41 -13.90 12.47
N LEU A 147 2.96 -12.94 11.74
CA LEU A 147 4.19 -13.14 10.98
C LEU A 147 5.38 -13.29 11.92
N PRO A 148 6.41 -14.09 11.56
CA PRO A 148 7.65 -14.15 12.32
C PRO A 148 8.36 -12.79 12.28
N PRO A 149 9.20 -12.47 13.28
CA PRO A 149 10.10 -11.33 13.19
C PRO A 149 11.01 -11.45 11.97
N SER A 150 11.36 -10.32 11.33
CA SER A 150 12.34 -10.34 10.25
C SER A 150 13.72 -10.76 10.81
N ASP A 151 14.46 -11.57 10.06
CA ASP A 151 15.79 -12.07 10.46
C ASP A 151 16.85 -10.95 10.57
N LEU A 152 16.56 -9.76 10.06
CA LEU A 152 17.35 -8.56 10.27
C LEU A 152 16.96 -7.98 11.62
N GLY A 153 17.54 -8.53 12.68
CA GLY A 153 17.25 -8.18 14.07
C GLY A 153 17.15 -6.68 14.28
N GLY A 154 16.05 -6.29 14.92
CA GLY A 154 15.71 -4.95 15.29
C GLY A 154 16.89 -4.12 15.77
N GLY A 155 17.26 -3.16 14.98
CA GLY A 155 18.29 -2.19 15.25
C GLY A 155 18.06 -0.99 14.36
N GLY A 156 17.26 -0.03 14.83
CA GLY A 156 17.28 1.33 14.34
C GLY A 156 18.70 1.89 14.46
N GLY A 157 19.56 1.52 13.53
CA GLY A 157 20.91 2.04 13.39
C GLY A 157 20.88 3.27 12.51
N HIS A 158 20.80 4.45 13.13
CA HIS A 158 21.24 5.69 12.52
C HIS A 158 22.69 5.52 12.09
N GLY A 159 22.92 5.40 10.81
CA GLY A 159 24.26 5.40 10.22
C GLY A 159 24.17 5.96 8.81
N GLY A 160 24.32 7.28 8.69
CA GLY A 160 24.17 8.03 7.47
C GLY A 160 25.01 7.54 6.31
N ASN A 161 24.42 7.49 5.16
CA ASN A 161 24.92 8.10 3.92
C ASN A 161 23.87 7.92 2.84
N GLY A 162 23.46 9.00 2.17
CA GLY A 162 22.36 9.08 1.23
C GLY A 162 22.39 8.01 0.14
N GLY A 163 21.36 7.20 0.16
CA GLY A 163 21.03 6.23 -0.86
C GLY A 163 19.77 5.52 -0.38
N GLY A 164 18.61 5.74 -1.03
CA GLY A 164 17.35 5.12 -0.71
C GLY A 164 17.53 3.61 -0.53
N GLY A 165 17.45 3.17 0.72
CA GLY A 165 17.57 1.77 1.11
C GLY A 165 16.29 1.05 0.83
N VAL A 166 16.17 0.41 -0.32
CA VAL A 166 15.12 -0.56 -0.60
C VAL A 166 15.26 -1.71 0.38
N SER A 167 14.27 -1.86 1.21
CA SER A 167 14.20 -2.99 2.14
C SER A 167 14.16 -4.29 1.35
N GLN A 168 15.21 -5.09 1.41
CA GLN A 168 15.27 -6.40 0.73
C GLN A 168 14.60 -7.45 1.61
N SER A 169 13.29 -7.35 1.78
CA SER A 169 12.55 -8.41 2.44
C SER A 169 12.34 -9.57 1.47
N THR A 170 12.66 -10.78 1.91
CA THR A 170 12.25 -12.00 1.23
C THR A 170 11.02 -12.57 1.94
N ASN A 171 10.05 -13.10 1.17
CA ASN A 171 8.92 -13.82 1.77
C ASN A 171 9.40 -15.12 2.43
N GLU A 172 8.52 -15.83 3.16
CA GLU A 172 8.81 -17.12 3.81
C GLU A 172 9.44 -18.17 2.88
N LYS A 173 9.36 -17.96 1.56
CA LYS A 173 9.95 -18.84 0.52
C LYS A 173 11.29 -18.32 -0.01
N GLY A 174 11.86 -17.27 0.59
CA GLY A 174 13.13 -16.68 0.14
C GLY A 174 13.02 -15.88 -1.17
N GLN A 175 11.82 -15.51 -1.60
CA GLN A 175 11.56 -14.75 -2.83
C GLN A 175 11.42 -13.27 -2.47
N GLN A 176 11.89 -12.40 -3.36
CA GLN A 176 11.75 -10.95 -3.19
C GLN A 176 10.29 -10.53 -3.45
N PRO A 177 9.73 -9.61 -2.64
CA PRO A 177 8.43 -9.05 -2.92
C PRO A 177 8.47 -8.34 -4.29
N PHE A 178 7.32 -8.29 -4.97
CA PHE A 178 7.19 -7.52 -6.22
C PHE A 178 6.97 -6.03 -5.95
N ASP A 179 7.03 -5.62 -4.70
CA ASP A 179 6.67 -4.30 -4.24
C ASP A 179 7.75 -3.76 -3.30
N GLU A 180 8.12 -2.52 -3.53
CA GLU A 180 9.10 -1.77 -2.75
C GLU A 180 8.43 -0.46 -2.32
N HIS A 181 8.35 -0.18 -1.03
CA HIS A 181 7.78 1.09 -0.56
C HIS A 181 8.86 2.06 -0.13
N ASP A 182 8.68 3.33 -0.51
CA ASP A 182 9.52 4.42 -0.03
C ASP A 182 9.00 4.93 1.32
N TRP A 183 9.15 4.07 2.34
CA TRP A 183 8.79 4.42 3.70
C TRP A 183 9.65 5.55 4.26
N GLU A 184 10.90 5.71 3.77
CA GLU A 184 11.79 6.79 4.22
C GLU A 184 11.27 8.14 3.77
N ALA A 185 10.83 8.29 2.52
CA ALA A 185 10.21 9.53 2.04
C ALA A 185 8.92 9.87 2.82
N ALA A 186 8.15 8.85 3.21
CA ALA A 186 6.96 9.06 4.04
C ALA A 186 7.31 9.42 5.50
N GLN A 187 8.46 8.97 6.02
CA GLN A 187 8.92 9.32 7.38
C GLN A 187 9.39 10.77 7.45
N ASP A 188 10.09 11.26 6.44
CA ASP A 188 10.62 12.61 6.37
C ASP A 188 9.54 13.67 6.06
N MET A 189 8.32 13.23 5.75
CA MET A 189 7.20 14.12 5.51
C MET A 189 6.81 14.87 6.80
N PRO A 190 6.74 16.21 6.77
CA PRO A 190 6.28 16.99 7.91
C PRO A 190 4.91 16.54 8.42
N GLU A 191 4.67 16.63 9.71
CA GLU A 191 3.39 16.20 10.32
C GLU A 191 2.17 16.95 9.77
N GLU A 192 2.35 18.19 9.32
CA GLU A 192 1.30 18.97 8.66
C GLU A 192 0.92 18.37 7.30
N ASP A 193 1.93 17.99 6.51
CA ASP A 193 1.75 17.38 5.19
C ASP A 193 1.14 15.98 5.30
N LYS A 194 1.49 15.21 6.35
CA LYS A 194 0.86 13.92 6.64
C LYS A 194 -0.63 14.07 6.94
N ARG A 195 -0.99 15.05 7.77
CA ARG A 195 -2.39 15.34 8.11
C ARG A 195 -3.18 15.84 6.90
N GLU A 196 -2.54 16.63 6.02
CA GLU A 196 -3.15 17.07 4.78
C GLU A 196 -3.39 15.87 3.86
N LEU A 197 -2.38 15.00 3.66
CA LEU A 197 -2.50 13.80 2.86
C LEU A 197 -3.62 12.87 3.38
N GLU A 198 -3.69 12.65 4.69
CA GLU A 198 -4.75 11.82 5.29
C GLU A 198 -6.14 12.41 5.05
N ARG A 199 -6.30 13.75 5.12
CA ARG A 199 -7.55 14.43 4.80
C ARG A 199 -7.91 14.29 3.32
N ASP A 200 -6.94 14.45 2.43
CA ASP A 200 -7.12 14.29 0.98
C ASP A 200 -7.60 12.86 0.65
N ILE A 201 -7.01 11.85 1.27
CA ILE A 201 -7.41 10.46 1.10
C ILE A 201 -8.83 10.23 1.66
N ASP A 202 -9.14 10.73 2.86
CA ASP A 202 -10.49 10.59 3.45
C ASP A 202 -11.56 11.26 2.60
N GLU A 203 -11.26 12.44 2.05
CA GLU A 203 -12.17 13.13 1.13
C GLU A 203 -12.32 12.35 -0.18
N ALA A 204 -11.22 11.84 -0.74
CA ALA A 204 -11.25 11.01 -1.93
C ALA A 204 -12.09 9.73 -1.73
N VAL A 205 -11.99 9.08 -0.57
CA VAL A 205 -12.81 7.91 -0.22
C VAL A 205 -14.30 8.28 -0.17
N ARG A 206 -14.68 9.41 0.45
CA ARG A 206 -16.08 9.88 0.48
C ARG A 206 -16.61 10.19 -0.93
N GLN A 207 -15.78 10.84 -1.76
CA GLN A 207 -16.13 11.14 -3.14
C GLN A 207 -16.30 9.86 -3.96
N GLY A 208 -15.38 8.90 -3.83
CA GLY A 208 -15.45 7.60 -4.49
C GLY A 208 -16.72 6.83 -4.11
N SER A 209 -17.06 6.79 -2.83
CA SER A 209 -18.32 6.18 -2.33
C SER A 209 -19.55 6.85 -2.92
N THR A 210 -19.54 8.18 -3.05
CA THR A 210 -20.63 8.95 -3.66
C THR A 210 -20.76 8.62 -5.15
N ILE A 211 -19.66 8.51 -5.88
CA ILE A 211 -19.64 8.14 -7.31
C ILE A 211 -20.21 6.73 -7.49
N ALA A 212 -19.73 5.76 -6.71
CA ALA A 212 -20.21 4.38 -6.76
C ALA A 212 -21.71 4.28 -6.47
N GLY A 213 -22.19 5.01 -5.45
CA GLY A 213 -23.62 5.06 -5.11
C GLY A 213 -24.47 5.62 -6.24
N LYS A 214 -24.02 6.66 -6.94
CA LYS A 214 -24.73 7.24 -8.09
C LYS A 214 -24.77 6.32 -9.31
N LEU A 215 -23.74 5.51 -9.50
CA LEU A 215 -23.64 4.55 -10.60
C LEU A 215 -24.35 3.22 -10.30
N GLY A 216 -24.91 3.05 -9.10
CA GLY A 216 -25.58 1.82 -8.70
C GLY A 216 -24.63 0.62 -8.51
N SER A 217 -23.34 0.86 -8.55
CA SER A 217 -22.31 -0.15 -8.30
C SER A 217 -22.05 -0.29 -6.79
N GLY A 218 -23.04 -0.69 -6.02
CA GLY A 218 -23.10 -0.82 -4.57
C GLY A 218 -21.81 -0.42 -3.84
N GLY A 219 -21.89 0.60 -2.96
CA GLY A 219 -20.74 0.99 -2.15
C GLY A 219 -20.19 -0.23 -1.41
N ASP A 220 -18.90 -0.49 -1.53
CA ASP A 220 -18.26 -1.57 -0.83
C ASP A 220 -18.49 -1.36 0.68
N ARG A 221 -19.08 -2.34 1.36
CA ARG A 221 -19.28 -2.31 2.82
C ARG A 221 -17.94 -2.08 3.54
N ASP A 222 -16.86 -2.59 2.97
CA ASP A 222 -15.51 -2.40 3.50
C ASP A 222 -15.07 -0.92 3.43
N LEU A 223 -15.55 -0.15 2.44
CA LEU A 223 -15.29 1.28 2.37
C LEU A 223 -16.03 2.06 3.47
N GLU A 224 -17.28 1.70 3.74
CA GLU A 224 -18.00 2.26 4.87
C GLU A 224 -17.34 1.87 6.19
N ASP A 225 -16.78 0.67 6.28
CA ASP A 225 -16.05 0.21 7.45
C ASP A 225 -14.69 0.90 7.57
N LEU A 226 -14.00 1.20 6.46
CA LEU A 226 -12.79 2.05 6.46
C LEU A 226 -13.08 3.47 6.95
N LEU A 227 -14.18 4.07 6.52
CA LEU A 227 -14.64 5.36 7.02
C LEU A 227 -15.12 5.31 8.49
N LYS A 228 -15.56 4.14 8.93
CA LYS A 228 -15.93 3.84 10.32
C LYS A 228 -14.74 3.31 11.12
N THR A 229 -13.55 3.08 10.53
CA THR A 229 -12.41 2.53 11.25
C THR A 229 -12.19 3.38 12.48
N LYS A 230 -12.84 2.97 13.50
CA LYS A 230 -12.57 3.35 14.86
C LYS A 230 -11.14 2.87 15.09
N VAL A 231 -10.17 3.74 14.86
CA VAL A 231 -8.96 3.67 15.67
C VAL A 231 -9.52 3.46 17.07
N ASP A 232 -9.28 2.30 17.69
CA ASP A 232 -9.67 2.14 19.07
C ASP A 232 -8.82 3.14 19.84
N TRP A 233 -9.36 4.39 19.92
CA TRP A 233 -8.71 5.51 20.58
C TRP A 233 -8.30 5.13 22.01
N ARG A 234 -8.97 4.12 22.60
CA ARG A 234 -8.65 3.58 23.92
C ARG A 234 -7.37 2.75 23.88
N GLN A 235 -7.13 2.02 22.80
CA GLN A 235 -5.89 1.27 22.59
C GLN A 235 -4.75 2.23 22.24
N ALA A 236 -4.97 3.17 21.32
CA ALA A 236 -4.01 4.20 20.98
C ALA A 236 -3.66 5.08 22.19
N LEU A 237 -4.66 5.43 23.02
CA LEU A 237 -4.44 6.16 24.25
C LEU A 237 -3.68 5.34 25.30
N ARG A 238 -3.97 4.05 25.45
CA ARG A 238 -3.21 3.16 26.34
C ARG A 238 -1.75 3.05 25.92
N GLU A 239 -1.49 2.86 24.63
CA GLU A 239 -0.14 2.80 24.09
C GLU A 239 0.60 4.14 24.24
N PHE A 240 -0.09 5.26 23.98
CA PHE A 240 0.45 6.60 24.24
C PHE A 240 0.79 6.81 25.71
N VAL A 241 -0.11 6.45 26.62
CA VAL A 241 0.09 6.58 28.09
C VAL A 241 1.23 5.65 28.54
N GLN A 242 1.29 4.41 28.06
CA GLN A 242 2.39 3.49 28.39
C GLN A 242 3.73 4.01 27.90
N ASN A 243 3.80 4.54 26.68
CA ASN A 243 5.06 5.06 26.11
C ASN A 243 5.48 6.40 26.74
N THR A 244 4.53 7.20 27.25
CA THR A 244 4.82 8.54 27.77
C THR A 244 4.97 8.54 29.31
N CYS A 245 4.32 7.62 30.01
CA CYS A 245 4.29 7.60 31.48
C CYS A 245 5.26 6.59 32.10
N VAL A 246 5.81 5.63 31.36
CA VAL A 246 6.81 4.66 31.87
C VAL A 246 8.24 5.24 31.89
N GLY A 247 8.45 6.45 31.41
CA GLY A 247 9.76 7.13 31.33
C GLY A 247 10.06 8.16 32.42
N LYS A 248 9.26 8.27 33.47
CA LYS A 248 9.54 9.15 34.63
C LYS A 248 9.44 8.37 35.94
N ASP A 249 10.47 7.59 36.23
CA ASP A 249 10.76 7.30 37.62
C ASP A 249 11.10 8.60 38.32
N LEU A 250 10.22 9.00 39.23
CA LEU A 250 10.50 10.01 40.25
C LEU A 250 11.57 9.42 41.15
N THR A 251 12.81 9.76 40.92
CA THR A 251 13.83 9.62 41.97
C THR A 251 13.77 10.92 42.78
N ASP A 252 13.34 10.77 44.02
CA ASP A 252 13.57 11.73 45.12
C ASP A 252 15.08 11.91 45.36
#